data_f387f8aee6d1caee5101b07f88867041
#
_entry.id   f387f8aee6d1caee5101b07f88867041
#
_cell.length_a   1.000
_cell.length_b   1.000
_cell.length_c   1.000
_cell.angle_alpha   90.00
_cell.angle_beta   90.00
_cell.angle_gamma   90.00
#
_symmetry.space_group_name_H-M   'P 1'
#
loop_
_entity.id
_entity.type
_entity.pdbx_description
1 polymer ?
#
loop_
_entity_poly.entity_id
_entity_poly.type
_entity_poly.pdbx_seq_one_letter_code
_entity_poly.pdbx_strand_id
1 'polypeptide(L)'
;MRIRDVLSTKPAGVLTVEPGTGLPDLLAALADRGVGAAVVVDAGAVVGMVSERDVVRHLHRRGADLLDDTVGAIMTGPVTTCGPDDEVDGLAGVMTQKRIRHVPVVEGEKLTGIVSIGDVVKTRLDELETHREQLEAYING
;
A
#
# COMPACT_ATOMS: atom_id res chain seq x y z
N MET A 1 8.10 10.76 -12.60
CA MET A 1 8.75 9.91 -11.58
C MET A 1 8.13 8.53 -11.62
N ARG A 2 8.96 7.52 -11.50
CA ARG A 2 8.53 6.12 -11.56
C ARG A 2 8.36 5.55 -10.15
N ILE A 3 7.62 4.46 -10.06
CA ILE A 3 7.35 3.79 -8.78
C ILE A 3 8.66 3.39 -8.08
N ARG A 4 9.67 2.92 -8.84
CA ARG A 4 10.98 2.58 -8.24
C ARG A 4 11.63 3.75 -7.50
N ASP A 5 11.42 4.96 -7.99
CA ASP A 5 11.97 6.18 -7.36
C ASP A 5 11.29 6.45 -6.02
N VAL A 6 9.98 6.22 -5.94
CA VAL A 6 9.22 6.34 -4.70
C VAL A 6 9.70 5.31 -3.68
N LEU A 7 9.88 4.06 -4.11
CA LEU A 7 10.34 2.99 -3.21
C LEU A 7 11.74 3.25 -2.66
N SER A 8 12.61 3.91 -3.43
CA SER A 8 13.97 4.20 -3.00
C SER A 8 14.03 5.20 -1.83
N THR A 9 12.99 5.98 -1.62
CA THR A 9 12.90 6.97 -0.55
C THR A 9 12.23 6.44 0.72
N LYS A 10 11.76 5.19 0.69
CA LYS A 10 11.05 4.56 1.81
C LYS A 10 11.96 3.57 2.54
N PRO A 11 11.73 3.34 3.85
CA PRO A 11 12.37 2.22 4.53
C PRO A 11 12.07 0.91 3.82
N ALA A 12 13.04 0.02 3.76
CA ALA A 12 12.88 -1.30 3.15
C ALA A 12 11.91 -2.15 3.96
N GLY A 13 11.17 -3.00 3.27
CA GLY A 13 10.29 -3.98 3.88
C GLY A 13 8.82 -3.67 3.69
N VAL A 14 8.08 -4.72 3.38
CA VAL A 14 6.63 -4.69 3.25
C VAL A 14 6.07 -5.65 4.30
N LEU A 15 5.07 -5.22 5.05
CA LEU A 15 4.37 -6.12 5.94
C LEU A 15 3.57 -7.11 5.12
N THR A 16 3.90 -8.39 5.26
CA THR A 16 3.16 -9.48 4.61
C THR A 16 2.56 -10.40 5.66
N VAL A 17 1.43 -10.96 5.33
CA VAL A 17 0.75 -11.97 6.12
C VAL A 17 0.25 -13.07 5.20
N GLU A 18 -0.09 -14.22 5.76
CA GLU A 18 -0.66 -15.32 5.01
C GLU A 18 -2.18 -15.36 5.20
N PRO A 19 -2.92 -16.01 4.28
CA PRO A 19 -4.38 -16.14 4.46
C PRO A 19 -4.78 -16.83 5.76
N GLY A 20 -3.94 -17.76 6.25
CA GLY A 20 -4.18 -18.49 7.50
C GLY A 20 -3.79 -17.74 8.77
N THR A 21 -3.17 -16.56 8.65
CA THR A 21 -2.80 -15.73 9.81
C THR A 21 -4.08 -15.35 10.58
N GLY A 22 -4.07 -15.58 11.90
CA GLY A 22 -5.19 -15.20 12.77
C GLY A 22 -5.31 -13.69 12.93
N LEU A 23 -6.53 -13.23 13.20
CA LEU A 23 -6.78 -11.79 13.37
C LEU A 23 -5.95 -11.18 14.50
N PRO A 24 -5.76 -11.81 15.67
CA PRO A 24 -4.91 -11.23 16.71
C PRO A 24 -3.48 -10.97 16.25
N ASP A 25 -2.89 -11.88 15.47
CA ASP A 25 -1.54 -11.72 14.94
C ASP A 25 -1.49 -10.62 13.89
N LEU A 26 -2.52 -10.48 13.06
CA LEU A 26 -2.63 -9.37 12.11
C LEU A 26 -2.65 -8.03 12.86
N LEU A 27 -3.49 -7.92 13.89
CA LEU A 27 -3.61 -6.68 14.67
C LEU A 27 -2.30 -6.31 15.33
N ALA A 28 -1.60 -7.29 15.90
CA ALA A 28 -0.27 -7.07 16.50
C ALA A 28 0.73 -6.58 15.45
N ALA A 29 0.75 -7.19 14.27
CA ALA A 29 1.66 -6.83 13.20
C ALA A 29 1.41 -5.40 12.69
N LEU A 30 0.16 -5.03 12.47
CA LEU A 30 -0.21 -3.67 12.05
C LEU A 30 0.20 -2.64 13.10
N ALA A 31 -0.11 -2.91 14.37
CA ALA A 31 0.19 -2.01 15.48
C ALA A 31 1.71 -1.85 15.68
N ASP A 32 2.45 -2.94 15.70
CA ASP A 32 3.88 -2.93 15.94
C ASP A 32 4.66 -2.22 14.82
N ARG A 33 4.20 -2.39 13.58
CA ARG A 33 4.81 -1.72 12.42
C ARG A 33 4.29 -0.30 12.22
N GLY A 34 3.20 0.09 12.86
CA GLY A 34 2.59 1.40 12.69
C GLY A 34 2.08 1.62 11.27
N VAL A 35 1.55 0.57 10.63
CA VAL A 35 1.04 0.64 9.26
C VAL A 35 -0.44 0.29 9.21
N GLY A 36 -1.13 0.77 8.18
CA GLY A 36 -2.58 0.59 8.04
C GLY A 36 -2.99 -0.57 7.14
N ALA A 37 -2.04 -1.26 6.53
CA ALA A 37 -2.34 -2.34 5.60
C ALA A 37 -1.20 -3.36 5.53
N ALA A 38 -1.55 -4.58 5.17
CA ALA A 38 -0.61 -5.66 4.92
C ALA A 38 -0.95 -6.32 3.57
N VAL A 39 0.08 -6.82 2.90
CA VAL A 39 -0.09 -7.61 1.68
C VAL A 39 -0.26 -9.06 2.07
N VAL A 40 -1.27 -9.71 1.54
CA VAL A 40 -1.52 -11.13 1.79
C VAL A 40 -0.83 -11.95 0.71
N VAL A 41 0.08 -12.80 1.13
CA VAL A 41 0.91 -13.61 0.25
C VAL A 41 0.68 -15.10 0.57
N ASP A 42 0.48 -15.90 -0.47
CA ASP A 42 0.33 -17.34 -0.36
C ASP A 42 1.26 -18.02 -1.37
N ALA A 43 2.14 -18.86 -0.86
CA ALA A 43 3.15 -19.56 -1.68
C ALA A 43 3.96 -18.60 -2.58
N GLY A 44 4.32 -17.43 -2.06
CA GLY A 44 5.09 -16.42 -2.78
C GLY A 44 4.30 -15.50 -3.70
N ALA A 45 3.01 -15.74 -3.88
CA ALA A 45 2.15 -14.93 -4.74
C ALA A 45 1.26 -13.98 -3.92
N VAL A 46 1.08 -12.77 -4.42
CA VAL A 46 0.13 -11.81 -3.82
C VAL A 46 -1.29 -12.28 -4.10
N VAL A 47 -2.05 -12.57 -3.06
CA VAL A 47 -3.43 -13.07 -3.20
C VAL A 47 -4.47 -12.10 -2.64
N GLY A 48 -4.06 -11.10 -1.89
CA GLY A 48 -4.99 -10.15 -1.32
C GLY A 48 -4.30 -8.98 -0.62
N MET A 49 -5.12 -8.08 -0.14
CA MET A 49 -4.73 -6.99 0.78
C MET A 49 -5.66 -7.02 1.97
N VAL A 50 -5.14 -6.68 3.12
CA VAL A 50 -5.95 -6.49 4.33
C VAL A 50 -5.56 -5.18 5.00
N SER A 51 -6.56 -4.39 5.37
CA SER A 51 -6.34 -3.06 5.95
C SER A 51 -7.08 -2.89 7.26
N GLU A 52 -6.74 -1.83 7.99
CA GLU A 52 -7.49 -1.42 9.18
C GLU A 52 -8.97 -1.26 8.87
N ARG A 53 -9.31 -0.74 7.69
CA ARG A 53 -10.70 -0.56 7.27
C ARG A 53 -11.42 -1.89 7.14
N ASP A 54 -10.76 -2.92 6.62
CA ASP A 54 -11.34 -4.27 6.54
C ASP A 54 -11.65 -4.79 7.95
N VAL A 55 -10.73 -4.59 8.89
CA VAL A 55 -10.93 -5.00 10.28
C VAL A 55 -12.13 -4.27 10.89
N VAL A 56 -12.20 -2.96 10.73
CA VAL A 56 -13.30 -2.14 11.29
C VAL A 56 -14.64 -2.58 10.70
N ARG A 57 -14.72 -2.77 9.39
CA ARG A 57 -15.96 -3.19 8.73
C ARG A 57 -16.45 -4.54 9.21
N HIS A 58 -15.57 -5.52 9.31
CA HIS A 58 -15.93 -6.86 9.75
C HIS A 58 -16.22 -6.92 11.24
N LEU A 59 -15.47 -6.14 12.04
CA LEU A 59 -15.73 -6.04 13.48
C LEU A 59 -17.11 -5.44 13.75
N HIS A 60 -17.52 -4.44 12.98
CA HIS A 60 -18.85 -3.86 13.08
C HIS A 60 -19.96 -4.87 12.80
N ARG A 61 -19.73 -5.75 11.81
CA ARG A 61 -20.74 -6.77 11.42
C ARG A 61 -20.81 -7.95 12.37
N ARG A 62 -19.66 -8.39 12.87
CA ARG A 62 -19.52 -9.67 13.57
C ARG A 62 -19.20 -9.55 15.05
N GLY A 63 -18.74 -8.38 15.50
CA GLY A 63 -18.29 -8.19 16.87
C GLY A 63 -17.05 -9.02 17.20
N ALA A 64 -16.94 -9.43 18.46
CA ALA A 64 -15.74 -10.10 18.96
C ALA A 64 -15.45 -11.46 18.29
N ASP A 65 -16.41 -12.09 17.67
CA ASP A 65 -16.22 -13.36 16.96
C ASP A 65 -15.19 -13.25 15.84
N LEU A 66 -14.99 -12.03 15.31
CA LEU A 66 -13.98 -11.78 14.29
C LEU A 66 -12.58 -12.20 14.76
N LEU A 67 -12.26 -12.07 16.03
CA LEU A 67 -10.94 -12.39 16.57
C LEU A 67 -10.58 -13.88 16.45
N ASP A 68 -11.56 -14.74 16.25
CA ASP A 68 -11.35 -16.17 16.05
C ASP A 68 -11.16 -16.56 14.58
N ASP A 69 -11.23 -15.58 13.68
CA ASP A 69 -11.11 -15.81 12.24
C ASP A 69 -9.71 -15.54 11.71
N THR A 70 -9.54 -15.71 10.40
CA THR A 70 -8.27 -15.54 9.73
C THR A 70 -8.30 -14.37 8.76
N VAL A 71 -7.11 -13.92 8.34
CA VAL A 71 -6.94 -12.88 7.32
C VAL A 71 -7.68 -13.23 6.03
N GLY A 72 -7.64 -14.50 5.62
CA GLY A 72 -8.32 -14.95 4.40
C GLY A 72 -9.82 -14.69 4.39
N ALA A 73 -10.45 -14.66 5.57
CA ALA A 73 -11.89 -14.41 5.69
C ALA A 73 -12.26 -12.94 5.45
N ILE A 74 -11.34 -12.01 5.65
CA ILE A 74 -11.62 -10.57 5.56
C ILE A 74 -10.82 -9.84 4.49
N MET A 75 -9.79 -10.47 3.93
CA MET A 75 -8.95 -9.83 2.91
C MET A 75 -9.75 -9.44 1.67
N THR A 76 -9.29 -8.41 0.98
CA THR A 76 -9.82 -7.99 -0.31
C THR A 76 -8.97 -8.62 -1.42
N GLY A 77 -9.62 -9.21 -2.41
CA GLY A 77 -8.99 -9.77 -3.60
C GLY A 77 -9.99 -9.83 -4.75
N PRO A 78 -9.55 -9.91 -6.01
CA PRO A 78 -8.16 -9.81 -6.47
C PRO A 78 -7.55 -8.42 -6.26
N VAL A 79 -6.22 -8.35 -6.24
CA VAL A 79 -5.48 -7.13 -5.88
C VAL A 79 -5.01 -6.40 -7.13
N THR A 80 -5.22 -5.09 -7.15
CA THR A 80 -4.57 -4.22 -8.13
C THR A 80 -3.10 -4.08 -7.74
N THR A 81 -2.19 -4.39 -8.67
CA THR A 81 -0.75 -4.26 -8.48
C THR A 81 -0.17 -3.27 -9.48
N CYS A 82 1.06 -2.84 -9.24
CA CYS A 82 1.82 -2.04 -10.19
C CYS A 82 3.25 -2.58 -10.30
N GLY A 83 3.96 -2.12 -11.32
CA GLY A 83 5.36 -2.47 -11.51
C GLY A 83 6.28 -1.33 -11.12
N PRO A 84 7.58 -1.61 -10.89
CA PRO A 84 8.55 -0.57 -10.51
C PRO A 84 8.79 0.47 -11.60
N ASP A 85 8.53 0.14 -12.86
CA ASP A 85 8.71 1.07 -13.98
C ASP A 85 7.47 1.85 -14.36
N ASP A 86 6.35 1.62 -13.66
CA ASP A 86 5.12 2.38 -13.89
C ASP A 86 5.29 3.83 -13.43
N GLU A 87 4.55 4.72 -14.08
CA GLU A 87 4.53 6.14 -13.71
C GLU A 87 3.65 6.39 -12.48
N VAL A 88 4.13 7.25 -11.59
CA VAL A 88 3.37 7.63 -10.37
C VAL A 88 2.03 8.26 -10.74
N ASP A 89 1.98 9.06 -11.80
CA ASP A 89 0.74 9.71 -12.26
C ASP A 89 -0.34 8.70 -12.65
N GLY A 90 0.06 7.65 -13.36
CA GLY A 90 -0.86 6.58 -13.73
C GLY A 90 -1.41 5.87 -12.51
N LEU A 91 -0.55 5.59 -11.53
CA LEU A 91 -0.96 4.96 -10.28
C LEU A 91 -1.91 5.86 -9.48
N ALA A 92 -1.64 7.16 -9.41
CA ALA A 92 -2.52 8.12 -8.74
C ALA A 92 -3.93 8.09 -9.33
N GLY A 93 -4.04 8.00 -10.65
CA GLY A 93 -5.31 7.87 -11.35
C GLY A 93 -6.05 6.58 -10.99
N VAL A 94 -5.33 5.46 -10.95
CA VAL A 94 -5.90 4.16 -10.58
C VAL A 94 -6.40 4.17 -9.13
N MET A 95 -5.62 4.71 -8.20
CA MET A 95 -6.00 4.82 -6.79
C MET A 95 -7.27 5.64 -6.63
N THR A 96 -7.38 6.76 -7.36
CA THR A 96 -8.54 7.64 -7.31
C THR A 96 -9.77 6.96 -7.89
N GLN A 97 -9.63 6.35 -9.06
CA GLN A 97 -10.74 5.69 -9.75
C GLN A 97 -11.27 4.48 -8.98
N LYS A 98 -10.38 3.67 -8.44
CA LYS A 98 -10.74 2.46 -7.71
C LYS A 98 -10.95 2.69 -6.21
N ARG A 99 -10.67 3.89 -5.71
CA ARG A 99 -10.76 4.26 -4.30
C ARG A 99 -9.94 3.34 -3.40
N ILE A 100 -8.72 3.04 -3.84
CA ILE A 100 -7.76 2.24 -3.08
C ILE A 100 -6.61 3.11 -2.62
N ARG A 101 -6.07 2.83 -1.44
CA ARG A 101 -5.03 3.64 -0.80
C ARG A 101 -3.66 2.97 -0.76
N HIS A 102 -3.59 1.71 -1.08
CA HIS A 102 -2.36 0.92 -1.06
C HIS A 102 -2.33 0.03 -2.29
N VAL A 103 -1.18 0.01 -2.97
CA VAL A 103 -1.00 -0.82 -4.16
C VAL A 103 0.33 -1.57 -4.02
N PRO A 104 0.31 -2.90 -3.99
CA PRO A 104 1.55 -3.68 -4.00
C PRO A 104 2.31 -3.50 -5.30
N VAL A 105 3.63 -3.43 -5.17
CA VAL A 105 4.54 -3.35 -6.31
C VAL A 105 5.13 -4.74 -6.53
N VAL A 106 4.94 -5.28 -7.72
CA VAL A 106 5.46 -6.60 -8.10
C VAL A 106 6.36 -6.48 -9.30
N GLU A 107 7.42 -7.26 -9.31
CA GLU A 107 8.34 -7.41 -10.43
C GLU A 107 8.34 -8.88 -10.82
N GLY A 108 7.75 -9.18 -12.00
CA GLY A 108 7.38 -10.54 -12.31
C GLY A 108 6.30 -11.03 -11.33
N GLU A 109 6.57 -12.09 -10.59
CA GLU A 109 5.67 -12.60 -9.54
C GLU A 109 6.11 -12.19 -8.13
N LYS A 110 7.23 -11.46 -8.01
CA LYS A 110 7.85 -11.13 -6.75
C LYS A 110 7.37 -9.79 -6.21
N LEU A 111 6.86 -9.79 -4.98
CA LEU A 111 6.52 -8.58 -4.26
C LEU A 111 7.81 -7.82 -3.90
N THR A 112 7.92 -6.56 -4.34
CA THR A 112 9.10 -5.73 -4.11
C THR A 112 8.83 -4.52 -3.23
N GLY A 113 7.58 -4.13 -3.05
CA GLY A 113 7.24 -2.97 -2.24
C GLY A 113 5.74 -2.74 -2.17
N ILE A 114 5.38 -1.65 -1.54
CA ILE A 114 4.01 -1.16 -1.47
C ILE A 114 4.03 0.36 -1.58
N VAL A 115 3.10 0.91 -2.34
CA VAL A 115 2.93 2.36 -2.49
C VAL A 115 1.59 2.74 -1.88
N SER A 116 1.62 3.73 -0.97
CA SER A 116 0.42 4.28 -0.35
C SER A 116 0.01 5.59 -1.03
N ILE A 117 -1.23 6.01 -0.79
CA ILE A 117 -1.68 7.34 -1.25
C ILE A 117 -0.82 8.44 -0.63
N GLY A 118 -0.34 8.27 0.60
CA GLY A 118 0.58 9.22 1.24
C GLY A 118 1.89 9.36 0.48
N ASP A 119 2.43 8.26 -0.04
CA ASP A 119 3.65 8.28 -0.86
C ASP A 119 3.44 9.08 -2.15
N VAL A 120 2.28 8.89 -2.80
CA VAL A 120 1.93 9.59 -4.03
C VAL A 120 1.79 11.09 -3.77
N VAL A 121 1.09 11.47 -2.71
CA VAL A 121 0.91 12.88 -2.33
C VAL A 121 2.26 13.54 -2.03
N LYS A 122 3.13 12.88 -1.27
CA LYS A 122 4.46 13.39 -0.95
C LYS A 122 5.28 13.61 -2.22
N THR A 123 5.28 12.65 -3.13
CA THR A 123 5.99 12.75 -4.40
C THR A 123 5.51 13.96 -5.21
N ARG A 124 4.19 14.16 -5.28
CA ARG A 124 3.61 15.29 -6.00
C ARG A 124 3.98 16.63 -5.39
N LEU A 125 3.97 16.73 -4.06
CA LEU A 125 4.38 17.94 -3.36
C LEU A 125 5.85 18.25 -3.61
N ASP A 126 6.72 17.24 -3.58
CA ASP A 126 8.15 17.41 -3.84
C ASP A 126 8.40 17.86 -5.28
N GLU A 127 7.68 17.29 -6.26
CA GLU A 127 7.79 17.71 -7.67
C GLU A 127 7.35 19.16 -7.87
N LEU A 128 6.24 19.56 -7.27
CA LEU A 128 5.72 20.93 -7.36
C LEU A 128 6.67 21.92 -6.71
N GLU A 129 7.27 21.59 -5.59
CA GLU A 129 8.23 22.45 -4.91
C GLU A 129 9.49 22.64 -5.76
N THR A 130 10.03 21.55 -6.31
CA THR A 130 11.19 21.62 -7.22
C THR A 130 10.89 22.48 -8.43
N HIS A 131 9.71 22.33 -9.03
CA HIS A 131 9.29 23.12 -10.18
C HIS A 131 9.20 24.60 -9.82
N ARG A 132 8.63 24.94 -8.67
CA ARG A 132 8.57 26.31 -8.17
C ARG A 132 9.97 26.90 -7.98
N GLU A 133 10.88 26.17 -7.36
CA GLU A 133 12.26 26.61 -7.15
C GLU A 133 12.98 26.90 -8.48
N GLN A 134 12.77 26.04 -9.47
CA GLN A 134 13.33 26.22 -10.81
C GLN A 134 12.79 27.49 -11.49
N LEU A 135 11.50 27.75 -11.37
CA LEU A 135 10.90 28.96 -11.91
C LEU A 135 11.39 30.22 -11.21
N GLU A 136 11.50 30.18 -9.89
CA GLU A 136 12.06 31.30 -9.11
C GLU A 136 13.50 31.57 -9.49
N ALA A 137 14.31 30.55 -9.65
CA ALA A 137 15.70 30.69 -10.09
C ALA A 137 15.78 31.31 -11.49
N TYR A 138 14.90 30.94 -12.40
CA TYR A 138 14.85 31.51 -13.75
C TYR A 138 14.49 33.00 -13.72
N ILE A 139 13.51 33.39 -12.89
CA ILE A 139 13.05 34.76 -12.76
C ILE A 139 14.13 35.64 -12.11
N ASN A 140 14.81 35.13 -11.08
CA ASN A 140 15.79 35.86 -10.28
C ASN A 140 17.23 35.77 -10.84
N GLY A 141 17.45 34.88 -11.75
CA GLY A 141 18.75 34.67 -12.38
C GLY A 141 18.88 35.40 -13.67
#